data_202988d075121deae917484136b7da00
#
_entry.id   202988d075121deae917484136b7da00
#
_cell.length_a   1.000
_cell.length_b   1.000
_cell.length_c   1.000
_cell.angle_alpha   90.00
_cell.angle_beta   90.00
_cell.angle_gamma   90.00
#
_symmetry.space_group_name_H-M   'P 1'
#
loop_
_entity.id
_entity.type
_entity.pdbx_description
1 polymer ?
#
loop_
_entity_poly.entity_id
_entity_poly.type
_entity_poly.pdbx_seq_one_letter_code
_entity_poly.pdbx_strand_id
1 'polypeptide(L)'
;DDPAWADLLQYEPYPITGRLRSLADDAGFFNAPDGARNPAAELDATLARLFEPARPEAPDEHPQCRFPARHHWLRQRLTLSPAQLPEQPCPRLEKWAAEINPAGVTLVFPSAYVNSPASMFGHTLLRIDAAGQTEATRLLAYTINYAAKADATDGFTFALKGLTGLYPGTLSSS
;
A
#
# COMPACT_ATOMS: atom_id res chain seq x y z
N ASP A 1 20.10 -0.47 8.14
CA ASP A 1 19.16 -1.60 8.15
C ASP A 1 18.11 -1.41 9.25
N ASP A 2 17.16 -0.50 9.03
CA ASP A 2 16.04 -0.27 9.95
C ASP A 2 14.90 -1.24 9.58
N PRO A 3 14.48 -2.13 10.48
CA PRO A 3 13.41 -3.10 10.19
C PRO A 3 12.10 -2.40 9.78
N ALA A 4 11.80 -1.23 10.34
CA ALA A 4 10.60 -0.48 9.98
C ALA A 4 10.60 0.00 8.52
N TRP A 5 11.79 0.24 7.91
CA TRP A 5 11.89 0.50 6.48
C TRP A 5 11.53 -0.74 5.66
N ALA A 6 12.00 -1.90 6.08
CA ALA A 6 11.68 -3.16 5.43
C ALA A 6 10.17 -3.46 5.52
N ASP A 7 9.59 -3.29 6.70
CA ASP A 7 8.15 -3.49 6.94
C ASP A 7 7.30 -2.53 6.09
N LEU A 8 7.68 -1.25 6.03
CA LEU A 8 6.97 -0.22 5.26
C LEU A 8 6.90 -0.52 3.76
N LEU A 9 7.92 -1.19 3.23
CA LEU A 9 8.02 -1.60 1.84
C LEU A 9 7.77 -3.09 1.63
N GLN A 10 7.35 -3.81 2.68
CA GLN A 10 7.00 -5.23 2.63
C GLN A 10 8.13 -6.12 2.12
N TYR A 11 9.38 -5.85 2.55
CA TYR A 11 10.51 -6.72 2.22
C TYR A 11 10.51 -7.97 3.09
N GLU A 12 10.58 -9.11 2.43
CA GLU A 12 10.74 -10.41 3.06
C GLU A 12 11.94 -11.18 2.47
N PRO A 13 12.58 -12.05 3.26
CA PRO A 13 13.61 -12.93 2.75
C PRO A 13 13.00 -13.97 1.79
N TYR A 14 13.50 -14.02 0.58
CA TYR A 14 13.06 -15.03 -0.39
C TYR A 14 13.45 -16.44 0.10
N PRO A 15 12.49 -17.39 0.17
CA PRO A 15 12.69 -18.68 0.87
C PRO A 15 13.91 -19.50 0.41
N ILE A 16 14.26 -19.41 -0.88
CA ILE A 16 15.35 -20.22 -1.47
C ILE A 16 16.71 -19.53 -1.32
N THR A 17 16.77 -18.21 -1.43
CA THR A 17 18.05 -17.49 -1.49
C THR A 17 18.35 -16.65 -0.26
N GLY A 18 17.38 -16.45 0.63
CA GLY A 18 17.48 -15.55 1.77
C GLY A 18 17.61 -14.06 1.40
N ARG A 19 17.64 -13.72 0.10
CA ARG A 19 17.73 -12.32 -0.34
C ARG A 19 16.41 -11.60 -0.11
N LEU A 20 16.49 -10.36 0.31
CA LEU A 20 15.30 -9.52 0.49
C LEU A 20 14.62 -9.24 -0.85
N ARG A 21 13.30 -9.33 -0.84
CA ARG A 21 12.43 -8.92 -1.93
C ARG A 21 11.14 -8.35 -1.36
N SER A 22 10.68 -7.24 -1.91
CA SER A 22 9.36 -6.71 -1.57
C SER A 22 8.25 -7.60 -2.14
N LEU A 23 7.16 -7.73 -1.39
CA LEU A 23 5.91 -8.35 -1.84
C LEU A 23 5.13 -7.45 -2.79
N ALA A 24 5.43 -6.14 -2.84
CA ALA A 24 4.84 -5.24 -3.80
C ALA A 24 5.37 -5.55 -5.21
N ASP A 25 4.47 -5.80 -6.15
CA ASP A 25 4.76 -6.19 -7.53
C ASP A 25 4.60 -5.02 -8.53
N ASP A 26 3.99 -3.91 -8.11
CA ASP A 26 3.88 -2.70 -8.92
C ASP A 26 5.21 -1.94 -8.97
N ALA A 27 5.76 -1.81 -10.18
CA ALA A 27 6.99 -1.03 -10.40
C ALA A 27 6.85 0.45 -9.98
N GLY A 28 5.66 1.02 -10.05
CA GLY A 28 5.36 2.38 -9.59
C GLY A 28 5.42 2.56 -8.07
N PHE A 29 5.50 1.47 -7.32
CA PHE A 29 5.70 1.48 -5.88
C PHE A 29 7.15 1.84 -5.49
N PHE A 30 8.11 1.70 -6.38
CA PHE A 30 9.53 1.93 -6.12
C PHE A 30 10.04 3.19 -6.81
N ASN A 31 11.01 3.86 -6.16
CA ASN A 31 11.75 4.98 -6.71
C ASN A 31 13.05 4.54 -7.40
N ALA A 32 13.68 3.50 -6.88
CA ALA A 32 14.87 2.90 -7.50
C ALA A 32 14.47 1.84 -8.55
N PRO A 33 15.20 1.70 -9.67
CA PRO A 33 14.93 0.68 -10.70
C PRO A 33 14.97 -0.76 -10.16
N ASP A 34 15.83 -1.02 -9.17
CA ASP A 34 15.96 -2.30 -8.49
C ASP A 34 15.36 -2.30 -7.07
N GLY A 35 14.55 -1.29 -6.73
CA GLY A 35 13.97 -1.05 -5.43
C GLY A 35 13.24 -2.27 -4.85
N ALA A 36 12.58 -3.06 -5.68
CA ALA A 36 11.92 -4.29 -5.23
C ALA A 36 12.85 -5.33 -4.58
N ARG A 37 14.17 -5.22 -4.76
CA ARG A 37 15.18 -6.18 -4.28
C ARG A 37 16.34 -5.53 -3.54
N ASN A 38 16.39 -4.22 -3.52
CA ASN A 38 17.47 -3.45 -2.95
C ASN A 38 16.93 -2.35 -2.03
N PRO A 39 16.65 -2.68 -0.75
CA PRO A 39 16.10 -1.73 0.21
C PRO A 39 16.95 -0.48 0.41
N ALA A 40 18.28 -0.60 0.30
CA ALA A 40 19.19 0.53 0.46
C ALA A 40 19.10 1.50 -0.72
N ALA A 41 19.14 0.97 -1.96
CA ALA A 41 18.95 1.80 -3.15
C ALA A 41 17.57 2.48 -3.18
N GLU A 42 16.53 1.79 -2.72
CA GLU A 42 15.19 2.37 -2.60
C GLU A 42 15.13 3.50 -1.56
N LEU A 43 15.84 3.34 -0.43
CA LEU A 43 15.93 4.38 0.58
C LEU A 43 16.62 5.63 0.03
N ASP A 44 17.78 5.45 -0.62
CA ASP A 44 18.55 6.54 -1.22
C ASP A 44 17.75 7.27 -2.30
N ALA A 45 17.10 6.52 -3.19
CA ALA A 45 16.26 7.08 -4.24
C ALA A 45 15.04 7.81 -3.67
N THR A 46 14.40 7.24 -2.64
CA THR A 46 13.27 7.89 -1.97
C THR A 46 13.70 9.19 -1.31
N LEU A 47 14.81 9.19 -0.58
CA LEU A 47 15.36 10.41 0.03
C LEU A 47 15.65 11.47 -1.01
N ALA A 48 16.40 11.13 -2.07
CA ALA A 48 16.72 12.08 -3.13
C ALA A 48 15.45 12.71 -3.74
N ARG A 49 14.44 11.91 -3.99
CA ARG A 49 13.20 12.37 -4.61
C ARG A 49 12.32 13.21 -3.69
N LEU A 50 12.37 13.03 -2.39
CA LEU A 50 11.64 13.89 -1.45
C LEU A 50 12.09 15.36 -1.49
N PHE A 51 13.31 15.61 -1.95
CA PHE A 51 13.87 16.96 -2.13
C PHE A 51 13.74 17.49 -3.56
N GLU A 52 13.02 16.80 -4.44
CA GLU A 52 12.73 17.33 -5.77
C GLU A 52 11.94 18.65 -5.67
N PRO A 53 12.14 19.58 -6.61
CA PRO A 53 11.39 20.82 -6.62
C PRO A 53 9.90 20.55 -6.88
N ALA A 54 9.06 21.39 -6.31
CA ALA A 54 7.62 21.35 -6.55
C ALA A 54 7.30 21.50 -8.04
N ARG A 55 6.28 20.77 -8.49
CA ARG A 55 5.71 20.88 -9.86
C ARG A 55 4.30 21.43 -9.76
N PRO A 56 4.11 22.74 -9.88
CA PRO A 56 2.79 23.36 -9.71
C PRO A 56 1.70 22.79 -10.63
N GLU A 57 2.09 22.31 -11.82
CA GLU A 57 1.20 21.68 -12.81
C GLU A 57 0.77 20.25 -12.43
N ALA A 58 1.51 19.59 -11.55
CA ALA A 58 1.24 18.22 -11.11
C ALA A 58 1.64 18.01 -9.63
N PRO A 59 1.01 18.73 -8.69
CA PRO A 59 1.42 18.71 -7.28
C PRO A 59 1.32 17.32 -6.66
N ASP A 60 0.30 16.53 -7.03
CA ASP A 60 0.08 15.19 -6.49
C ASP A 60 1.11 14.16 -6.99
N GLU A 61 1.86 14.47 -8.04
CA GLU A 61 2.93 13.61 -8.55
C GLU A 61 4.25 13.78 -7.75
N HIS A 62 4.33 14.79 -6.89
CA HIS A 62 5.50 14.95 -6.04
C HIS A 62 5.66 13.74 -5.09
N PRO A 63 6.89 13.24 -4.86
CA PRO A 63 7.14 12.05 -4.04
C PRO A 63 6.59 12.12 -2.62
N GLN A 64 6.52 13.29 -2.02
CA GLN A 64 5.88 13.49 -0.71
C GLN A 64 4.37 13.14 -0.73
N CYS A 65 3.71 13.39 -1.86
CA CYS A 65 2.27 13.13 -2.03
C CYS A 65 2.00 11.70 -2.51
N ARG A 66 2.88 11.16 -3.36
CA ARG A 66 2.76 9.78 -3.86
C ARG A 66 3.07 8.74 -2.77
N PHE A 67 4.00 9.06 -1.88
CA PHE A 67 4.47 8.14 -0.83
C PHE A 67 4.37 8.77 0.57
N PRO A 68 3.17 9.16 1.01
CA PRO A 68 3.00 9.92 2.26
C PRO A 68 3.49 9.16 3.50
N ALA A 69 3.34 7.84 3.54
CA ALA A 69 3.82 7.03 4.64
C ALA A 69 5.34 7.03 4.73
N ARG A 70 6.05 6.93 3.59
CA ARG A 70 7.52 7.01 3.54
C ARG A 70 8.02 8.39 3.92
N HIS A 71 7.35 9.45 3.41
CA HIS A 71 7.65 10.84 3.75
C HIS A 71 7.53 11.07 5.26
N HIS A 72 6.40 10.67 5.85
CA HIS A 72 6.15 10.82 7.29
C HIS A 72 7.20 10.08 8.13
N TRP A 73 7.47 8.83 7.81
CA TRP A 73 8.43 8.00 8.53
C TRP A 73 9.86 8.58 8.44
N LEU A 74 10.32 8.93 7.24
CA LEU A 74 11.65 9.48 7.03
C LEU A 74 11.82 10.83 7.73
N ARG A 75 10.81 11.68 7.68
CA ARG A 75 10.82 12.96 8.35
C ARG A 75 11.00 12.83 9.87
N GLN A 76 10.29 11.88 10.47
CA GLN A 76 10.43 11.58 11.89
C GLN A 76 11.79 10.94 12.20
N ARG A 77 12.20 9.97 11.41
CA ARG A 77 13.42 9.20 11.66
C ARG A 77 14.68 10.06 11.56
N LEU A 78 14.70 10.96 10.61
CA LEU A 78 15.82 11.88 10.37
C LEU A 78 15.67 13.23 11.09
N THR A 79 14.58 13.42 11.84
CA THR A 79 14.27 14.66 12.55
C THR A 79 14.32 15.89 11.63
N LEU A 80 13.81 15.75 10.40
CA LEU A 80 13.82 16.80 9.40
C LEU A 80 12.83 17.91 9.74
N SER A 81 13.37 19.12 9.89
CA SER A 81 12.55 20.31 10.10
C SER A 81 11.85 20.79 8.81
N PRO A 82 10.77 21.57 8.91
CA PRO A 82 10.13 22.18 7.74
C PRO A 82 11.07 23.08 6.91
N ALA A 83 12.11 23.65 7.54
CA ALA A 83 13.11 24.45 6.82
C ALA A 83 14.06 23.58 5.97
N GLN A 84 14.33 22.35 6.41
CA GLN A 84 15.18 21.40 5.69
C GLN A 84 14.41 20.64 4.60
N LEU A 85 13.17 20.25 4.88
CA LEU A 85 12.28 19.61 3.92
C LEU A 85 10.92 20.30 3.96
N PRO A 86 10.70 21.34 3.13
CA PRO A 86 9.41 22.03 3.04
C PRO A 86 8.30 21.07 2.61
N GLU A 87 7.15 21.18 3.26
CA GLU A 87 5.98 20.38 2.89
C GLU A 87 5.42 20.83 1.54
N GLN A 88 5.07 19.85 0.72
CA GLN A 88 4.43 20.08 -0.56
C GLN A 88 2.91 19.97 -0.40
N PRO A 89 2.13 20.82 -1.10
CA PRO A 89 0.68 20.66 -1.13
C PRO A 89 0.30 19.37 -1.85
N CYS A 90 -0.56 18.57 -1.23
CA CYS A 90 -1.03 17.29 -1.75
C CYS A 90 -2.57 17.30 -1.87
N PRO A 91 -3.14 18.06 -2.80
CA PRO A 91 -4.58 18.35 -2.81
C PRO A 91 -5.45 17.10 -2.91
N ARG A 92 -5.04 16.07 -3.66
CA ARG A 92 -5.80 14.81 -3.73
C ARG A 92 -5.77 14.05 -2.41
N LEU A 93 -4.58 13.95 -1.77
CA LEU A 93 -4.44 13.29 -0.48
C LEU A 93 -5.22 14.03 0.62
N GLU A 94 -5.12 15.35 0.65
CA GLU A 94 -5.81 16.21 1.61
C GLU A 94 -7.34 16.09 1.46
N LYS A 95 -7.82 16.16 0.22
CA LYS A 95 -9.24 15.96 -0.10
C LYS A 95 -9.72 14.58 0.33
N TRP A 96 -8.99 13.53 -0.05
CA TRP A 96 -9.31 12.15 0.32
C TRP A 96 -9.33 11.97 1.85
N ALA A 97 -8.34 12.48 2.56
CA ALA A 97 -8.29 12.40 4.01
C ALA A 97 -9.45 13.16 4.68
N ALA A 98 -9.81 14.32 4.15
CA ALA A 98 -10.94 15.10 4.65
C ALA A 98 -12.29 14.41 4.42
N GLU A 99 -12.48 13.78 3.25
CA GLU A 99 -13.71 13.03 2.92
C GLU A 99 -13.89 11.79 3.80
N ILE A 100 -12.80 11.06 4.07
CA ILE A 100 -12.86 9.83 4.86
C ILE A 100 -12.84 10.11 6.35
N ASN A 101 -12.20 11.21 6.79
CA ASN A 101 -12.04 11.59 8.19
C ASN A 101 -11.57 10.41 9.07
N PRO A 102 -10.43 9.76 8.75
CA PRO A 102 -10.03 8.49 9.33
C PRO A 102 -9.67 8.63 10.80
N ALA A 103 -10.21 7.76 11.64
CA ALA A 103 -9.91 7.67 13.07
C ALA A 103 -9.35 6.31 13.47
N GLY A 104 -9.54 5.29 12.64
CA GLY A 104 -9.04 3.94 12.89
C GLY A 104 -9.08 3.06 11.66
N VAL A 105 -8.52 1.86 11.81
CA VAL A 105 -8.55 0.82 10.77
C VAL A 105 -9.00 -0.48 11.40
N THR A 106 -9.95 -1.15 10.76
CA THR A 106 -10.42 -2.48 11.16
C THR A 106 -10.10 -3.50 10.09
N LEU A 107 -9.42 -4.58 10.47
CA LEU A 107 -9.25 -5.74 9.59
C LEU A 107 -10.50 -6.60 9.67
N VAL A 108 -11.14 -6.82 8.54
CA VAL A 108 -12.39 -7.60 8.45
C VAL A 108 -12.13 -8.89 7.69
N PHE A 109 -12.49 -10.01 8.31
CA PHE A 109 -12.49 -11.34 7.70
C PHE A 109 -13.95 -11.80 7.53
N PRO A 110 -14.57 -11.56 6.39
CA PRO A 110 -15.86 -12.15 6.11
C PRO A 110 -15.74 -13.68 6.15
N SER A 111 -16.71 -14.35 6.78
CA SER A 111 -16.73 -15.82 6.80
C SER A 111 -16.86 -16.36 5.36
N ALA A 112 -16.22 -17.51 5.11
CA ALA A 112 -16.27 -18.17 3.82
C ALA A 112 -17.73 -18.39 3.35
N TYR A 113 -18.03 -17.97 2.13
CA TYR A 113 -19.32 -18.23 1.50
C TYR A 113 -19.16 -19.33 0.46
N VAL A 114 -19.63 -20.53 0.79
CA VAL A 114 -19.38 -21.77 0.03
C VAL A 114 -19.93 -21.73 -1.40
N ASN A 115 -20.91 -20.87 -1.68
CA ASN A 115 -21.54 -20.77 -2.99
C ASN A 115 -20.81 -19.81 -3.96
N SER A 116 -19.69 -19.22 -3.54
CA SER A 116 -18.86 -18.36 -4.41
C SER A 116 -17.41 -18.84 -4.40
N PRO A 117 -16.87 -19.29 -5.54
CA PRO A 117 -15.47 -19.70 -5.63
C PRO A 117 -14.48 -18.64 -5.15
N ALA A 118 -14.77 -17.36 -5.40
CA ALA A 118 -13.93 -16.24 -4.97
C ALA A 118 -13.94 -16.04 -3.46
N SER A 119 -15.02 -16.43 -2.78
CA SER A 119 -15.19 -16.28 -1.31
C SER A 119 -14.95 -17.59 -0.56
N MET A 120 -14.74 -18.70 -1.26
CA MET A 120 -14.59 -20.03 -0.63
C MET A 120 -13.33 -20.11 0.24
N PHE A 121 -12.27 -19.38 -0.11
CA PHE A 121 -11.02 -19.31 0.64
C PHE A 121 -10.96 -18.16 1.64
N GLY A 122 -12.07 -17.46 1.85
CA GLY A 122 -12.12 -16.27 2.66
C GLY A 122 -11.72 -15.01 1.87
N HIS A 123 -12.10 -13.87 2.39
CA HIS A 123 -11.75 -12.56 1.84
C HIS A 123 -11.28 -11.68 2.98
N THR A 124 -10.25 -10.89 2.73
CA THR A 124 -9.75 -9.95 3.73
C THR A 124 -9.89 -8.55 3.19
N LEU A 125 -10.47 -7.67 3.98
CA LEU A 125 -10.53 -6.25 3.64
C LEU A 125 -10.11 -5.39 4.83
N LEU A 126 -9.58 -4.23 4.53
CA LEU A 126 -9.34 -3.16 5.50
C LEU A 126 -10.51 -2.18 5.40
N ARG A 127 -11.15 -1.93 6.54
CA ARG A 127 -12.14 -0.87 6.66
C ARG A 127 -11.51 0.31 7.37
N ILE A 128 -11.66 1.49 6.82
CA ILE A 128 -11.23 2.73 7.45
C ILE A 128 -12.42 3.26 8.26
N ASP A 129 -12.25 3.33 9.57
CA ASP A 129 -13.28 3.81 10.49
C ASP A 129 -13.17 5.33 10.60
N ALA A 130 -14.25 6.02 10.26
CA ALA A 130 -14.30 7.47 10.35
C ALA A 130 -14.56 7.95 11.78
N ALA A 131 -14.08 9.14 12.11
CA ALA A 131 -14.39 9.77 13.39
C ALA A 131 -15.91 9.99 13.54
N GLY A 132 -16.47 9.56 14.68
CA GLY A 132 -17.92 9.67 14.95
C GLY A 132 -18.79 8.64 14.23
N GLN A 133 -18.20 7.62 13.60
CA GLN A 133 -18.95 6.56 12.94
C GLN A 133 -19.76 5.74 13.94
N THR A 134 -21.00 5.41 13.56
CA THR A 134 -21.93 4.57 14.33
C THR A 134 -22.09 3.20 13.71
N GLU A 135 -22.70 2.25 14.41
CA GLU A 135 -23.04 0.92 13.88
C GLU A 135 -23.86 1.03 12.58
N ALA A 136 -24.81 1.95 12.52
CA ALA A 136 -25.65 2.16 11.35
C ALA A 136 -24.90 2.67 10.11
N THR A 137 -23.83 3.43 10.33
CA THR A 137 -23.00 4.03 9.25
C THR A 137 -21.77 3.20 8.90
N ARG A 138 -21.47 2.11 9.62
CA ARG A 138 -20.34 1.23 9.34
C ARG A 138 -20.37 0.60 7.95
N LEU A 139 -21.55 0.35 7.40
CA LEU A 139 -21.72 -0.18 6.04
C LEU A 139 -21.34 0.82 4.95
N LEU A 140 -21.23 2.10 5.29
CA LEU A 140 -20.81 3.19 4.40
C LEU A 140 -19.33 3.54 4.56
N ALA A 141 -18.59 2.77 5.35
CA ALA A 141 -17.18 3.01 5.58
C ALA A 141 -16.37 2.73 4.32
N TYR A 142 -15.33 3.53 4.13
CA TYR A 142 -14.36 3.30 3.07
C TYR A 142 -13.63 1.97 3.28
N THR A 143 -13.60 1.15 2.24
CA THR A 143 -12.94 -0.16 2.30
C THR A 143 -11.83 -0.28 1.27
N ILE A 144 -10.75 -0.94 1.67
CA ILE A 144 -9.66 -1.33 0.78
C ILE A 144 -9.69 -2.85 0.69
N ASN A 145 -9.97 -3.34 -0.50
CA ASN A 145 -10.02 -4.76 -0.79
C ASN A 145 -8.73 -5.18 -1.50
N TYR A 146 -8.15 -6.28 -1.03
CA TYR A 146 -7.09 -6.97 -1.74
C TYR A 146 -7.68 -8.24 -2.34
N ALA A 147 -7.68 -8.34 -3.64
CA ALA A 147 -8.22 -9.50 -4.35
C ALA A 147 -7.23 -10.03 -5.39
N ALA A 148 -7.16 -11.34 -5.53
CA ALA A 148 -6.43 -11.97 -6.60
C ALA A 148 -7.16 -11.74 -7.93
N LYS A 149 -6.44 -11.27 -8.94
CA LYS A 149 -6.96 -11.16 -10.31
C LYS A 149 -6.95 -12.56 -10.95
N ALA A 150 -8.05 -13.26 -10.82
CA ALA A 150 -8.21 -14.59 -11.41
C ALA A 150 -8.49 -14.45 -12.92
N ASP A 151 -7.51 -14.80 -13.74
CA ASP A 151 -7.56 -14.80 -15.20
C ASP A 151 -7.69 -16.21 -15.81
N ALA A 152 -7.68 -17.25 -14.96
CA ALA A 152 -7.80 -18.62 -15.41
C ALA A 152 -9.24 -18.98 -15.80
N THR A 153 -9.41 -19.53 -17.00
CA THR A 153 -10.71 -19.91 -17.55
C THR A 153 -11.04 -21.38 -17.28
N ASP A 154 -10.09 -22.20 -16.84
CA ASP A 154 -10.29 -23.61 -16.49
C ASP A 154 -10.07 -23.86 -14.99
N GLY A 155 -10.83 -24.79 -14.43
CA GLY A 155 -10.84 -25.07 -13.01
C GLY A 155 -9.54 -25.65 -12.45
N PHE A 156 -8.76 -26.36 -13.25
CA PHE A 156 -7.49 -26.96 -12.80
C PHE A 156 -6.41 -25.87 -12.66
N THR A 157 -6.25 -25.03 -13.68
CA THR A 157 -5.31 -23.88 -13.63
C THR A 157 -5.70 -22.89 -12.54
N PHE A 158 -7.01 -22.66 -12.35
CA PHE A 158 -7.54 -21.83 -11.28
C PHE A 158 -7.11 -22.36 -9.91
N ALA A 159 -7.34 -23.65 -9.65
CA ALA A 159 -6.98 -24.28 -8.38
C ALA A 159 -5.46 -24.28 -8.15
N LEU A 160 -4.66 -24.62 -9.17
CA LEU A 160 -3.21 -24.67 -9.06
C LEU A 160 -2.61 -23.29 -8.79
N LYS A 161 -3.02 -22.26 -9.54
CA LYS A 161 -2.57 -20.87 -9.32
C LYS A 161 -3.02 -20.35 -7.95
N GLY A 162 -4.24 -20.70 -7.51
CA GLY A 162 -4.75 -20.33 -6.20
C GLY A 162 -3.96 -20.93 -5.04
N LEU A 163 -3.64 -22.23 -5.12
CA LEU A 163 -2.83 -22.94 -4.12
C LEU A 163 -1.37 -22.46 -4.06
N THR A 164 -0.82 -22.07 -5.22
CA THR A 164 0.59 -21.64 -5.33
C THR A 164 0.78 -20.13 -5.17
N GLY A 165 -0.31 -19.36 -5.02
CA GLY A 165 -0.23 -17.90 -4.89
C GLY A 165 0.24 -17.18 -6.15
N LEU A 166 0.07 -17.77 -7.33
CA LEU A 166 0.55 -17.23 -8.61
C LEU A 166 -0.41 -16.23 -9.27
N TYR A 167 -1.53 -15.89 -8.62
CA TYR A 167 -2.38 -14.81 -9.10
C TYR A 167 -1.81 -13.46 -8.68
N PRO A 168 -1.68 -12.49 -9.60
CA PRO A 168 -1.35 -11.13 -9.22
C PRO A 168 -2.46 -10.54 -8.34
N GLY A 169 -2.06 -9.87 -7.27
CA GLY A 169 -2.98 -9.19 -6.38
C GLY A 169 -3.34 -7.80 -6.92
N THR A 170 -4.58 -7.40 -6.73
CA THR A 170 -5.05 -6.06 -7.04
C THR A 170 -5.69 -5.43 -5.81
N LEU A 171 -5.38 -4.16 -5.58
CA LEU A 171 -6.06 -3.35 -4.58
C LEU A 171 -7.20 -2.61 -5.25
N SER A 172 -8.37 -2.66 -4.64
CA SER A 172 -9.53 -1.86 -5.03
C SER A 172 -10.11 -1.15 -3.82
N SER A 173 -10.64 0.04 -4.02
CA SER A 173 -11.31 0.83 -2.98
C SER A 173 -12.76 1.10 -3.34
N SER A 174 -13.63 1.09 -2.36
CA SER A 174 -15.05 1.39 -2.47
C SER A 174 -15.53 2.18 -1.27
#